data_76f8783b2d9c0496fb6d53f8c9ef718b
#
_entry.id   76f8783b2d9c0496fb6d53f8c9ef718b
#
_cell.length_a   1.000
_cell.length_b   1.000
_cell.length_c   1.000
_cell.angle_alpha   90.00
_cell.angle_beta   90.00
_cell.angle_gamma   90.00
#
_symmetry.space_group_name_H-M   'P 1'
#
loop_
_entity.id
_entity.type
_entity.pdbx_description
1 polymer ?
#
loop_
_entity_poly.entity_id
_entity_poly.type
_entity_poly.pdbx_seq_one_letter_code
_entity_poly.pdbx_strand_id
1 'polypeptide(L)'
;MQVKFMREEIMRAINIVNRGVTKDTVVALGGIMIQANSDNTVAITSYSANICVKYIMNAEVKSAGSFVVDAKLFDNIAKKFNGEYINLDCDDKFVVNLKSGKSKIKIQGQSAEAYPKIENVKDTSSFSLSCSQLKNILKK
;
A
#
# COMPACT_ATOMS: atom_id res chain seq x y z
N MET A 1 7.42 -13.52 1.52
CA MET A 1 6.85 -12.67 0.46
C MET A 1 7.98 -12.05 -0.35
N GLN A 2 7.93 -12.21 -1.65
CA GLN A 2 8.95 -11.65 -2.55
C GLN A 2 8.27 -10.98 -3.74
N VAL A 3 8.56 -9.70 -3.96
CA VAL A 3 7.92 -8.89 -5.00
C VAL A 3 8.92 -7.94 -5.63
N LYS A 4 8.77 -7.75 -6.94
CA LYS A 4 9.48 -6.72 -7.69
C LYS A 4 8.45 -5.80 -8.35
N PHE A 5 8.57 -4.51 -8.12
CA PHE A 5 7.66 -3.52 -8.70
C PHE A 5 8.43 -2.32 -9.24
N MET A 6 7.78 -1.62 -10.16
CA MET A 6 8.31 -0.37 -10.69
C MET A 6 8.26 0.72 -9.61
N ARG A 7 9.35 1.45 -9.45
CA ARG A 7 9.44 2.54 -8.47
C ARG A 7 8.34 3.59 -8.67
N GLU A 8 8.07 3.98 -9.90
CA GLU A 8 7.03 4.97 -10.21
C GLU A 8 5.65 4.52 -9.78
N GLU A 9 5.31 3.24 -9.98
CA GLU A 9 4.04 2.67 -9.59
C GLU A 9 3.87 2.66 -8.06
N ILE A 10 4.89 2.22 -7.32
CA ILE A 10 4.82 2.21 -5.87
C ILE A 10 4.76 3.62 -5.29
N MET A 11 5.47 4.58 -5.88
CA MET A 11 5.41 5.99 -5.48
C MET A 11 4.01 6.57 -5.66
N ARG A 12 3.37 6.26 -6.79
CA ARG A 12 1.99 6.67 -7.08
C ARG A 12 1.02 6.04 -6.07
N ALA A 13 1.14 4.75 -5.84
CA ALA A 13 0.33 4.02 -4.88
C ALA A 13 0.43 4.60 -3.47
N ILE A 14 1.64 4.83 -2.98
CA ILE A 14 1.89 5.41 -1.65
C ILE A 14 1.27 6.81 -1.54
N ASN A 15 1.44 7.65 -2.55
CA ASN A 15 0.86 9.00 -2.56
C ASN A 15 -0.67 8.98 -2.46
N ILE A 16 -1.30 8.03 -3.11
CA ILE A 16 -2.76 7.87 -3.07
C ILE A 16 -3.22 7.35 -1.70
N VAL A 17 -2.62 6.27 -1.21
CA VAL A 17 -3.05 5.63 0.06
C VAL A 17 -2.72 6.46 1.29
N ASN A 18 -1.67 7.27 1.25
CA ASN A 18 -1.31 8.17 2.35
C ASN A 18 -2.40 9.21 2.67
N ARG A 19 -3.27 9.49 1.73
CA ARG A 19 -4.42 10.38 1.94
C ARG A 19 -5.46 9.79 2.91
N GLY A 20 -5.47 8.47 3.06
CA GLY A 20 -6.31 7.76 4.02
C GLY A 20 -5.65 7.49 5.38
N VAL A 21 -4.38 7.87 5.55
CA VAL A 21 -3.67 7.67 6.82
C VAL A 21 -3.94 8.86 7.74
N THR A 22 -4.43 8.57 8.95
CA THR A 22 -4.58 9.59 9.99
C THR A 22 -3.35 9.61 10.90
N LYS A 23 -3.10 10.75 11.53
CA LYS A 23 -2.03 10.93 12.52
C LYS A 23 -2.35 10.31 13.88
N ASP A 24 -3.30 9.39 13.93
CA ASP A 24 -3.74 8.79 15.18
C ASP A 24 -2.66 7.93 15.83
N THR A 25 -2.65 7.98 17.14
CA THR A 25 -1.66 7.36 18.03
C THR A 25 -1.72 5.84 18.10
N VAL A 26 -2.69 5.22 17.45
CA VAL A 26 -2.78 3.75 17.40
C VAL A 26 -1.88 3.24 16.26
N VAL A 27 -0.78 2.64 16.62
CA VAL A 27 0.27 2.15 15.71
C VAL A 27 -0.28 1.27 14.58
N ALA A 28 -1.33 0.50 14.84
CA ALA A 28 -1.99 -0.34 13.84
C ALA A 28 -2.74 0.46 12.77
N LEU A 29 -3.16 1.70 13.05
CA LEU A 29 -3.90 2.57 12.13
C LEU A 29 -3.01 3.56 11.37
N GLY A 30 -1.82 3.86 11.88
CA GLY A 30 -0.83 4.72 11.20
C GLY A 30 -0.03 4.03 10.12
N GLY A 31 -0.24 2.72 9.91
CA GLY A 31 0.46 1.91 8.93
C GLY A 31 -0.32 1.69 7.64
N ILE A 32 0.40 1.24 6.63
CA ILE A 32 -0.18 0.72 5.39
C ILE A 32 0.03 -0.79 5.34
N MET A 33 -0.97 -1.50 4.87
CA MET A 33 -0.87 -2.93 4.60
C MET A 33 -0.44 -3.13 3.15
N ILE A 34 0.59 -3.92 2.94
CA ILE A 34 1.06 -4.33 1.61
C ILE A 34 0.79 -5.82 1.46
N GLN A 35 0.01 -6.18 0.46
CA GLN A 35 -0.38 -7.56 0.20
C GLN A 35 -0.05 -7.94 -1.24
N ALA A 36 0.80 -8.95 -1.39
CA ALA A 36 1.13 -9.52 -2.69
C ALA A 36 0.27 -10.77 -2.94
N ASN A 37 -0.36 -10.81 -4.09
CA ASN A 37 -1.22 -11.90 -4.50
C ASN A 37 -0.53 -12.78 -5.54
N SER A 38 -0.93 -14.03 -5.64
CA SER A 38 -0.37 -14.98 -6.60
C SER A 38 -0.70 -14.68 -8.06
N ASP A 39 -1.64 -13.76 -8.32
CA ASP A 39 -2.04 -13.30 -9.66
C ASP A 39 -1.17 -12.14 -10.21
N ASN A 40 0.01 -11.90 -9.63
CA ASN A 40 0.90 -10.79 -9.97
C ASN A 40 0.30 -9.40 -9.72
N THR A 41 -0.54 -9.28 -8.69
CA THR A 41 -1.01 -8.00 -8.20
C THR A 41 -0.52 -7.74 -6.78
N VAL A 42 -0.34 -6.46 -6.46
CA VAL A 42 -0.04 -5.98 -5.11
C VAL A 42 -1.11 -4.97 -4.72
N ALA A 43 -1.75 -5.23 -3.60
CA ALA A 43 -2.71 -4.31 -3.00
C ALA A 43 -2.04 -3.55 -1.86
N ILE A 44 -2.14 -2.23 -1.89
CA ILE A 44 -1.68 -1.35 -0.81
C ILE A 44 -2.91 -0.69 -0.21
N THR A 45 -3.07 -0.84 1.09
CA THR A 45 -4.27 -0.39 1.79
C THR A 45 -3.89 0.50 2.96
N SER A 46 -4.59 1.63 3.10
CA SER A 46 -4.59 2.44 4.31
C SER A 46 -5.98 2.46 4.91
N TYR A 47 -6.05 2.61 6.23
CA TYR A 47 -7.30 2.60 6.96
C TYR A 47 -7.28 3.68 8.04
N SER A 48 -8.35 4.47 8.09
CA SER A 48 -8.64 5.37 9.20
C SER A 48 -10.06 5.11 9.69
N ALA A 49 -10.48 5.76 10.78
CA ALA A 49 -11.80 5.57 11.34
C ALA A 49 -12.95 5.78 10.32
N ASN A 50 -12.74 6.67 9.35
CA ASN A 50 -13.78 7.10 8.41
C ASN A 50 -13.48 6.79 6.95
N ILE A 51 -12.24 6.45 6.62
CA ILE A 51 -11.80 6.29 5.23
C ILE A 51 -10.93 5.06 5.11
N CYS A 52 -11.18 4.27 4.07
CA CYS A 52 -10.30 3.21 3.66
C CYS A 52 -9.92 3.42 2.19
N VAL A 53 -8.63 3.42 1.91
CA VAL A 53 -8.10 3.57 0.55
C VAL A 53 -7.33 2.31 0.18
N LYS A 54 -7.72 1.69 -0.92
CA LYS A 54 -7.04 0.51 -1.46
C LYS A 54 -6.59 0.81 -2.88
N TYR A 55 -5.32 0.61 -3.15
CA TYR A 55 -4.75 0.74 -4.49
C TYR A 55 -4.20 -0.61 -4.93
N ILE A 56 -4.60 -1.05 -6.12
CA ILE A 56 -4.15 -2.32 -6.70
C ILE A 56 -3.26 -2.00 -7.90
N MET A 57 -2.08 -2.58 -7.92
CA MET A 57 -1.10 -2.41 -9.00
C MET A 57 -0.58 -3.76 -9.47
N ASN A 58 -0.10 -3.82 -10.70
CA ASN A 58 0.59 -4.98 -11.21
C ASN A 58 2.05 -4.98 -10.73
N ALA A 59 2.55 -6.17 -10.39
CA ALA A 59 3.93 -6.37 -9.98
C ALA A 59 4.34 -7.81 -10.29
N GLU A 60 5.63 -8.06 -10.31
CA GLU A 60 6.15 -9.42 -10.41
C GLU A 60 6.20 -10.04 -9.01
N VAL A 61 5.27 -10.96 -8.72
CA VAL A 61 5.15 -11.62 -7.43
C VAL A 61 5.76 -13.02 -7.51
N LYS A 62 6.87 -13.24 -6.82
CA LYS A 62 7.49 -14.56 -6.72
C LYS A 62 6.89 -15.38 -5.59
N SER A 63 6.51 -14.73 -4.51
CA SER A 63 5.96 -15.37 -3.33
C SER A 63 4.93 -14.43 -2.69
N ALA A 64 3.69 -14.89 -2.56
CA ALA A 64 2.59 -14.14 -1.96
C ALA A 64 2.81 -13.92 -0.45
N GLY A 65 2.14 -12.96 0.11
CA GLY A 65 2.19 -12.64 1.53
C GLY A 65 1.64 -11.24 1.81
N SER A 66 1.66 -10.88 3.08
CA SER A 66 1.21 -9.56 3.53
C SER A 66 1.96 -9.11 4.77
N PHE A 67 2.12 -7.81 4.93
CA PHE A 67 2.68 -7.19 6.12
C PHE A 67 2.16 -5.76 6.25
N VAL A 68 2.34 -5.19 7.43
CA VAL A 68 2.01 -3.80 7.74
C VAL A 68 3.31 -3.06 8.04
N VAL A 69 3.43 -1.85 7.53
CA VAL A 69 4.60 -1.01 7.75
C VAL A 69 4.14 0.44 7.97
N ASP A 70 4.94 1.20 8.72
CA ASP A 70 4.69 2.63 8.91
C ASP A 70 4.66 3.36 7.56
N ALA A 71 3.57 4.08 7.30
CA ALA A 71 3.35 4.74 6.02
C ALA A 71 4.38 5.82 5.71
N LYS A 72 4.73 6.62 6.70
CA LYS A 72 5.71 7.71 6.55
C LYS A 72 7.11 7.18 6.31
N LEU A 73 7.48 6.15 7.06
CA LEU A 73 8.78 5.49 6.91
C LEU A 73 8.91 4.90 5.50
N PHE A 74 7.91 4.19 5.04
CA PHE A 74 7.92 3.55 3.72
C PHE A 74 7.97 4.58 2.58
N ASP A 75 7.21 5.67 2.69
CA ASP A 75 7.23 6.77 1.74
C ASP A 75 8.62 7.42 1.65
N ASN A 76 9.23 7.71 2.79
CA ASN A 76 10.57 8.31 2.85
C ASN A 76 11.63 7.40 2.21
N ILE A 77 11.53 6.09 2.42
CA ILE A 77 12.45 5.11 1.84
C ILE A 77 12.27 5.02 0.33
N ALA A 78 11.04 4.93 -0.13
CA ALA A 78 10.74 4.85 -1.57
C ALA A 78 11.26 6.07 -2.34
N LYS A 79 11.17 7.26 -1.73
CA LYS A 79 11.70 8.50 -2.32
C LYS A 79 13.22 8.53 -2.43
N LYS A 80 13.93 7.83 -1.55
CA LYS A 80 15.40 7.78 -1.55
C LYS A 80 15.97 6.82 -2.60
N PHE A 81 15.20 5.88 -3.08
CA PHE A 81 15.66 4.97 -4.13
C PHE A 81 15.70 5.68 -5.50
N ASN A 82 16.76 5.44 -6.25
CA ASN A 82 16.97 6.01 -7.58
C ASN A 82 16.83 5.00 -8.72
N GLY A 83 16.69 3.71 -8.40
CA GLY A 83 16.52 2.66 -9.40
C GLY A 83 15.12 2.65 -10.02
N GLU A 84 15.00 2.06 -11.18
CA GLU A 84 13.72 1.88 -11.88
C GLU A 84 12.80 0.89 -11.17
N TYR A 85 13.39 -0.13 -10.55
CA TYR A 85 12.68 -1.20 -9.85
C TYR A 85 13.07 -1.25 -8.38
N ILE A 86 12.13 -1.68 -7.57
CA ILE A 86 12.34 -1.99 -6.15
C ILE A 86 12.03 -3.47 -5.94
N ASN A 87 12.98 -4.20 -5.38
CA ASN A 87 12.80 -5.57 -4.94
C ASN A 87 12.50 -5.57 -3.44
N LEU A 88 11.43 -6.23 -3.07
CA LEU A 88 10.96 -6.34 -1.69
C LEU A 88 10.97 -7.81 -1.29
N ASP A 89 11.61 -8.11 -0.17
CA ASP A 89 11.61 -9.42 0.46
C ASP A 89 11.20 -9.28 1.92
N CYS A 90 10.14 -9.97 2.32
CA CYS A 90 9.65 -10.00 3.68
C CYS A 90 9.71 -11.43 4.22
N ASP A 91 10.42 -11.64 5.32
CA ASP A 91 10.55 -12.93 5.97
C ASP A 91 9.39 -13.24 6.93
N ASP A 92 9.45 -14.40 7.59
CA ASP A 92 8.42 -14.85 8.53
C ASP A 92 8.35 -14.01 9.82
N LYS A 93 9.40 -13.26 10.11
CA LYS A 93 9.46 -12.33 11.26
C LYS A 93 9.07 -10.90 10.87
N PHE A 94 8.55 -10.70 9.67
CA PHE A 94 8.17 -9.40 9.11
C PHE A 94 9.33 -8.42 8.98
N VAL A 95 10.55 -8.92 8.84
CA VAL A 95 11.70 -8.11 8.46
C VAL A 95 11.67 -7.91 6.95
N VAL A 96 11.57 -6.66 6.54
CA VAL A 96 11.42 -6.29 5.13
C VAL A 96 12.74 -5.75 4.60
N ASN A 97 13.27 -6.41 3.60
CA ASN A 97 14.47 -5.98 2.88
C ASN A 97 14.03 -5.33 1.56
N LEU A 98 14.41 -4.08 1.39
CA LEU A 98 14.15 -3.32 0.17
C LEU A 98 15.47 -3.08 -0.56
N LYS A 99 15.51 -3.39 -1.85
CA LYS A 99 16.69 -3.21 -2.68
C LYS A 99 16.33 -2.53 -3.98
N SER A 100 17.08 -1.50 -4.33
CA SER A 100 16.99 -0.81 -5.61
C SER A 100 18.38 -0.41 -6.09
N GLY A 101 18.82 -1.00 -7.19
CA GLY A 101 20.21 -0.80 -7.69
C GLY A 101 21.24 -1.24 -6.64
N LYS A 102 22.08 -0.31 -6.22
CA LYS A 102 23.11 -0.53 -5.18
C LYS A 102 22.61 -0.23 -3.76
N SER A 103 21.45 0.39 -3.63
CA SER A 103 20.88 0.77 -2.34
C SER A 103 20.13 -0.41 -1.73
N LYS A 104 20.35 -0.64 -0.44
CA LYS A 104 19.69 -1.70 0.32
C LYS A 104 19.27 -1.17 1.68
N ILE A 105 18.00 -1.32 2.04
CA ILE A 105 17.44 -0.86 3.30
C ILE A 105 16.65 -2.01 3.94
N LYS A 106 16.78 -2.12 5.25
CA LYS A 106 16.07 -3.11 6.07
C LYS A 106 15.17 -2.40 7.06
N ILE A 107 13.91 -2.79 7.10
CA ILE A 107 12.92 -2.23 8.02
C ILE A 107 12.16 -3.35 8.73
N GLN A 108 11.61 -3.02 9.90
CA GLN A 108 10.75 -3.94 10.64
C GLN A 108 9.30 -3.63 10.31
N GLY A 109 8.60 -4.63 9.75
CA GLY A 109 7.16 -4.63 9.58
C GLY A 109 6.45 -5.32 10.73
N GLN A 110 5.14 -5.45 10.59
CA GLN A 110 4.25 -6.13 11.55
C GLN A 110 3.31 -7.08 10.80
N SER A 111 2.71 -8.01 11.55
CA SER A 111 1.70 -8.90 11.01
C SER A 111 0.47 -8.14 10.53
N ALA A 112 -0.08 -8.55 9.40
CA ALA A 112 -1.33 -8.00 8.86
C ALA A 112 -2.60 -8.58 9.53
N GLU A 113 -2.47 -9.56 10.43
CA GLU A 113 -3.61 -10.22 11.07
C GLU A 113 -4.48 -9.27 11.89
N ALA A 114 -3.86 -8.30 12.55
CA ALA A 114 -4.55 -7.30 13.36
C ALA A 114 -5.00 -6.08 12.53
N TYR A 115 -4.68 -6.02 11.25
CA TYR A 115 -5.07 -4.90 10.40
C TYR A 115 -6.55 -5.01 10.02
N PRO A 116 -7.33 -3.90 10.06
CA PRO A 116 -8.75 -3.95 9.71
C PRO A 116 -8.98 -4.47 8.29
N LYS A 117 -9.96 -5.35 8.15
CA LYS A 117 -10.39 -5.85 6.83
C LYS A 117 -11.47 -4.97 6.27
N ILE A 118 -11.37 -4.66 4.97
CA ILE A 118 -12.43 -3.96 4.25
C ILE A 118 -13.57 -4.95 4.05
N GLU A 119 -14.73 -4.64 4.60
CA GLU A 119 -15.94 -5.41 4.32
C GLU A 119 -16.43 -5.11 2.90
N ASN A 120 -16.84 -6.15 2.19
CA ASN A 120 -17.48 -5.97 0.91
C ASN A 120 -18.84 -5.30 1.11
N VAL A 121 -19.01 -4.14 0.49
CA VAL A 121 -20.29 -3.45 0.49
C VAL A 121 -21.25 -4.23 -0.39
N LYS A 122 -22.39 -4.62 0.19
CA LYS A 122 -23.47 -5.22 -0.60
C LYS A 122 -24.13 -4.16 -1.44
N ASP A 123 -24.15 -4.37 -2.75
CA ASP A 123 -24.82 -3.48 -3.69
C ASP A 123 -26.36 -3.62 -3.52
N THR A 124 -26.96 -2.73 -2.74
CA THR A 124 -28.41 -2.61 -2.63
C THR A 124 -28.98 -1.63 -3.66
N SER A 125 -28.20 -0.60 -4.01
CA SER A 125 -28.48 0.34 -5.08
C SER A 125 -27.19 0.98 -5.57
N SER A 126 -27.10 1.26 -6.86
CA SER A 126 -25.91 1.89 -7.44
C SER A 126 -26.30 2.90 -8.52
N PHE A 127 -25.43 3.87 -8.74
CA PHE A 127 -25.51 4.80 -9.85
C PHE A 127 -24.09 5.11 -10.35
N SER A 128 -23.98 5.57 -11.58
CA SER A 128 -22.70 5.88 -12.20
C SER A 128 -22.61 7.36 -12.52
N LEU A 129 -21.44 7.93 -12.25
CA LEU A 129 -21.08 9.30 -12.59
C LEU A 129 -19.77 9.29 -13.36
N SER A 130 -19.59 10.19 -14.30
CA SER A 130 -18.29 10.42 -14.91
C SER A 130 -17.35 11.10 -13.89
N CYS A 131 -16.05 10.90 -14.04
CA CYS A 131 -15.07 11.56 -13.17
C CYS A 131 -15.18 13.09 -13.21
N SER A 132 -15.47 13.66 -14.39
CA SER A 132 -15.64 15.09 -14.56
C SER A 132 -16.86 15.63 -13.83
N GLN A 133 -17.98 14.90 -13.86
CA GLN A 133 -19.20 15.27 -13.12
C GLN A 133 -18.94 15.26 -11.60
N LEU A 134 -18.30 14.22 -11.09
CA LEU A 134 -17.98 14.13 -9.67
C LEU A 134 -17.03 15.25 -9.23
N LYS A 135 -15.99 15.53 -10.02
CA LYS A 135 -15.06 16.65 -9.74
C LYS A 135 -15.79 17.98 -9.66
N ASN A 136 -16.72 18.24 -10.58
CA ASN A 136 -17.48 19.50 -10.60
C ASN A 136 -18.38 19.63 -9.37
N ILE A 137 -19.00 18.55 -8.91
CA ILE A 137 -19.82 18.54 -7.70
C ILE A 137 -18.96 18.85 -6.47
N LEU A 138 -17.80 18.24 -6.36
CA LEU A 138 -16.91 18.38 -5.20
C LEU A 138 -16.22 19.75 -5.12
N LYS A 139 -16.07 20.48 -6.23
CA LYS A 139 -15.50 21.83 -6.26
C LYS A 139 -16.43 22.92 -5.73
N LYS A 140 -17.69 22.63 -5.60
CA LYS A 140 -18.68 23.57 -5.04
C LYS A 140 -18.81 23.34 -3.52
#